data_afec349d1942c87585fdd03411cec605
#
_entry.id   afec349d1942c87585fdd03411cec605
#
_cell.length_a   1.000
_cell.length_b   1.000
_cell.length_c   1.000
_cell.angle_alpha   90.00
_cell.angle_beta   90.00
_cell.angle_gamma   90.00
#
_symmetry.space_group_name_H-M   'P 1'
#
loop_
_entity.id
_entity.type
_entity.pdbx_description
1 polymer ?
#
loop_
_entity_poly.entity_id
_entity_poly.type
_entity_poly.pdbx_seq_one_letter_code
_entity_poly.pdbx_strand_id
1 'polypeptide(L)'
;MDSNISRLAQQFESRITQSLNSMQLHFFDLCVDADPIALMGVKVPDGVFDKNIEDAANVAKMDDRTFALWALEEGDSLDGVEEGVRKAHPEFIIEKQGCRKSEESDEIVPILLATVPYVDKERRDLLVKAVETYRDAFNTYVDVEANLTKVKMAPHLLEATDKDKEAVEQLFKDKAKEYKDMAEKAAGDKIKKIEEAYQKWLEEKAANDSNLKDIAAASKPEAATSMSMDME
;
A
#
# COMPACT_ATOMS: atom_id res chain seq x y z
N MET A 1 35.57 -0.93 -23.00
CA MET A 1 34.88 -1.94 -22.16
C MET A 1 34.45 -3.07 -23.05
N ASP A 2 34.77 -4.33 -22.71
CA ASP A 2 34.36 -5.51 -23.50
C ASP A 2 32.84 -5.54 -23.67
N SER A 3 32.34 -5.88 -24.85
CA SER A 3 30.91 -5.94 -25.19
C SER A 3 30.16 -6.91 -24.27
N ASN A 4 30.81 -7.98 -23.81
CA ASN A 4 30.24 -8.93 -22.85
C ASN A 4 30.07 -8.34 -21.45
N ILE A 5 31.03 -7.54 -20.98
CA ILE A 5 30.98 -6.85 -19.70
C ILE A 5 29.82 -5.83 -19.70
N SER A 6 29.70 -5.05 -20.81
CA SER A 6 28.59 -4.09 -20.96
C SER A 6 27.23 -4.79 -20.95
N ARG A 7 27.10 -5.94 -21.65
CA ARG A 7 25.86 -6.73 -21.63
C ARG A 7 25.52 -7.26 -20.25
N LEU A 8 26.49 -7.77 -19.49
CA LEU A 8 26.30 -8.27 -18.14
C LEU A 8 25.90 -7.14 -17.18
N ALA A 9 26.47 -5.92 -17.36
CA ALA A 9 26.09 -4.75 -16.59
C ALA A 9 24.62 -4.35 -16.85
N GLN A 10 24.21 -4.31 -18.13
CA GLN A 10 22.81 -4.03 -18.48
C GLN A 10 21.84 -5.09 -17.94
N GLN A 11 22.21 -6.37 -17.97
CA GLN A 11 21.40 -7.45 -17.39
C GLN A 11 21.26 -7.31 -15.88
N PHE A 12 22.34 -6.95 -15.18
CA PHE A 12 22.31 -6.64 -13.76
C PHE A 12 21.35 -5.50 -13.45
N GLU A 13 21.51 -4.36 -14.12
CA GLU A 13 20.61 -3.20 -13.93
C GLU A 13 19.14 -3.55 -14.21
N SER A 14 18.87 -4.27 -15.30
CA SER A 14 17.49 -4.66 -15.64
C SER A 14 16.84 -5.53 -14.57
N ARG A 15 17.56 -6.52 -14.01
CA ARG A 15 17.05 -7.40 -12.97
C ARG A 15 16.81 -6.67 -11.65
N ILE A 16 17.74 -5.79 -11.26
CA ILE A 16 17.59 -5.01 -10.04
C ILE A 16 16.43 -4.02 -10.17
N THR A 17 16.32 -3.34 -11.34
CA THR A 17 15.18 -2.44 -11.61
C THR A 17 13.84 -3.19 -11.50
N GLN A 18 13.75 -4.39 -12.08
CA GLN A 18 12.54 -5.20 -11.97
C GLN A 18 12.23 -5.58 -10.52
N SER A 19 13.24 -5.95 -9.73
CA SER A 19 13.07 -6.26 -8.31
C SER A 19 12.69 -5.03 -7.48
N LEU A 20 13.27 -3.85 -7.78
CA LEU A 20 12.90 -2.58 -7.13
C LEU A 20 11.44 -2.23 -7.40
N ASN A 21 11.00 -2.36 -8.67
CA ASN A 21 9.61 -2.12 -9.03
C ASN A 21 8.67 -3.09 -8.30
N SER A 22 9.04 -4.38 -8.18
CA SER A 22 8.27 -5.36 -7.41
C SER A 22 8.16 -4.98 -5.93
N MET A 23 9.26 -4.54 -5.31
CA MET A 23 9.24 -4.04 -3.92
C MET A 23 8.30 -2.83 -3.78
N GLN A 24 8.35 -1.88 -4.71
CA GLN A 24 7.48 -0.71 -4.70
C GLN A 24 6.00 -1.09 -4.87
N LEU A 25 5.68 -2.09 -5.71
CA LEU A 25 4.32 -2.60 -5.84
C LEU A 25 3.83 -3.17 -4.50
N HIS A 26 4.64 -3.96 -3.78
CA HIS A 26 4.27 -4.41 -2.44
C HIS A 26 4.03 -3.26 -1.44
N PHE A 27 4.67 -2.10 -1.63
CA PHE A 27 4.37 -0.94 -0.80
C PHE A 27 3.01 -0.33 -1.10
N PHE A 28 2.50 -0.45 -2.33
CA PHE A 28 1.12 -0.06 -2.65
C PHE A 28 0.10 -0.99 -2.00
N ASP A 29 0.39 -2.31 -1.96
CA ASP A 29 -0.47 -3.29 -1.29
C ASP A 29 -0.62 -3.02 0.24
N LEU A 30 0.36 -2.34 0.85
CA LEU A 30 0.29 -1.90 2.24
C LEU A 30 -0.58 -0.63 2.36
N CYS A 31 -1.89 -0.77 2.23
CA CYS A 31 -2.82 0.34 2.20
C CYS A 31 -2.90 1.09 3.54
N VAL A 32 -2.70 2.39 3.51
CA VAL A 32 -2.91 3.30 4.65
C VAL A 32 -4.02 4.31 4.38
N ASP A 33 -4.31 4.54 3.11
CA ASP A 33 -5.34 5.41 2.57
C ASP A 33 -5.98 4.75 1.33
N ALA A 34 -7.08 5.32 0.83
CA ALA A 34 -7.76 4.84 -0.36
C ALA A 34 -7.08 5.39 -1.63
N ASP A 35 -5.91 4.83 -1.97
CA ASP A 35 -5.26 5.08 -3.25
C ASP A 35 -5.70 4.02 -4.27
N PRO A 36 -6.40 4.37 -5.38
CA PRO A 36 -6.87 3.41 -6.37
C PRO A 36 -5.76 2.51 -6.95
N ILE A 37 -4.51 2.98 -6.96
CA ILE A 37 -3.36 2.19 -7.42
C ILE A 37 -3.19 0.90 -6.60
N ALA A 38 -3.55 0.93 -5.32
CA ALA A 38 -3.45 -0.23 -4.43
C ALA A 38 -4.36 -1.40 -4.87
N LEU A 39 -5.43 -1.13 -5.60
CA LEU A 39 -6.33 -2.16 -6.11
C LEU A 39 -6.01 -2.65 -7.53
N MET A 40 -5.12 -1.99 -8.27
CA MET A 40 -4.83 -2.35 -9.67
C MET A 40 -4.26 -3.76 -9.86
N GLY A 41 -3.64 -4.33 -8.82
CA GLY A 41 -3.12 -5.71 -8.83
C GLY A 41 -4.15 -6.78 -8.49
N VAL A 42 -5.33 -6.38 -8.04
CA VAL A 42 -6.36 -7.32 -7.55
C VAL A 42 -6.90 -8.17 -8.71
N LYS A 43 -6.93 -9.48 -8.49
CA LYS A 43 -7.49 -10.45 -9.42
C LYS A 43 -8.93 -10.74 -9.06
N VAL A 44 -9.80 -10.58 -10.04
CA VAL A 44 -11.26 -10.81 -9.93
C VAL A 44 -11.58 -12.14 -10.58
N PRO A 45 -12.14 -13.11 -9.83
CA PRO A 45 -12.57 -14.38 -10.40
C PRO A 45 -13.63 -14.17 -11.50
N ASP A 46 -13.38 -14.77 -12.68
CA ASP A 46 -14.31 -14.76 -13.82
C ASP A 46 -14.39 -16.17 -14.45
N GLY A 47 -15.14 -17.03 -13.82
CA GLY A 47 -15.30 -18.42 -14.26
C GLY A 47 -14.00 -19.23 -14.16
N VAL A 48 -13.35 -19.50 -15.31
CA VAL A 48 -12.12 -20.33 -15.37
C VAL A 48 -10.85 -19.49 -15.24
N PHE A 49 -10.92 -18.20 -15.52
CA PHE A 49 -9.77 -17.30 -15.54
C PHE A 49 -10.03 -16.10 -14.65
N ASP A 50 -8.96 -15.63 -14.00
CA ASP A 50 -9.00 -14.37 -13.26
C ASP A 50 -8.72 -13.22 -14.24
N LYS A 51 -9.49 -12.13 -14.15
CA LYS A 51 -9.21 -10.86 -14.82
C LYS A 51 -8.69 -9.82 -13.83
N ASN A 52 -8.09 -8.74 -14.31
CA ASN A 52 -7.69 -7.64 -13.44
C ASN A 52 -8.94 -6.86 -13.01
N ILE A 53 -8.88 -6.22 -11.85
CA ILE A 53 -10.00 -5.43 -11.34
C ILE A 53 -10.41 -4.30 -12.31
N GLU A 54 -9.45 -3.71 -13.00
CA GLU A 54 -9.65 -2.67 -14.03
C GLU A 54 -10.45 -3.15 -15.25
N ASP A 55 -10.46 -4.46 -15.50
CA ASP A 55 -11.25 -5.11 -16.54
C ASP A 55 -12.64 -5.57 -16.04
N ALA A 56 -12.93 -5.40 -14.75
CA ALA A 56 -14.17 -5.85 -14.09
C ALA A 56 -14.98 -4.71 -13.47
N ALA A 57 -14.31 -3.67 -12.95
CA ALA A 57 -14.97 -2.59 -12.23
C ALA A 57 -14.23 -1.26 -12.38
N ASN A 58 -15.00 -0.19 -12.30
CA ASN A 58 -14.44 1.14 -12.05
C ASN A 58 -14.10 1.27 -10.57
N VAL A 59 -12.96 1.90 -10.27
CA VAL A 59 -12.50 2.17 -8.92
C VAL A 59 -12.32 3.66 -8.75
N ALA A 60 -12.97 4.24 -7.76
CA ALA A 60 -12.79 5.65 -7.41
C ALA A 60 -12.55 5.82 -5.90
N LYS A 61 -11.81 6.84 -5.56
CA LYS A 61 -11.67 7.29 -4.18
C LYS A 61 -12.93 8.07 -3.78
N MET A 62 -13.62 7.62 -2.75
CA MET A 62 -14.78 8.30 -2.18
C MET A 62 -14.38 9.28 -1.06
N ASP A 63 -13.53 8.83 -0.18
CA ASP A 63 -12.90 9.62 0.89
C ASP A 63 -11.47 9.15 1.15
N ASP A 64 -10.82 9.64 2.21
CA ASP A 64 -9.43 9.30 2.50
C ASP A 64 -9.19 7.81 2.76
N ARG A 65 -10.22 7.04 3.10
CA ARG A 65 -10.09 5.61 3.43
C ARG A 65 -11.06 4.71 2.69
N THR A 66 -11.96 5.26 1.88
CA THR A 66 -13.02 4.47 1.25
C THR A 66 -12.91 4.54 -0.26
N PHE A 67 -12.87 3.37 -0.88
CA PHE A 67 -13.06 3.18 -2.31
C PHE A 67 -14.53 2.95 -2.62
N ALA A 68 -14.99 3.51 -3.73
CA ALA A 68 -16.24 3.11 -4.36
C ALA A 68 -15.91 2.31 -5.63
N LEU A 69 -16.49 1.11 -5.75
CA LEU A 69 -16.33 0.22 -6.89
C LEU A 69 -17.71 -0.06 -7.51
N TRP A 70 -17.80 0.03 -8.83
CA TRP A 70 -19.01 -0.32 -9.57
C TRP A 70 -18.65 -1.04 -10.86
N ALA A 71 -19.54 -1.91 -11.34
CA ALA A 71 -19.32 -2.70 -12.55
C ALA A 71 -19.03 -1.84 -13.77
N LEU A 72 -18.17 -2.32 -14.67
CA LEU A 72 -17.90 -1.65 -15.95
C LEU A 72 -19.10 -1.69 -16.88
N GLU A 73 -19.77 -2.84 -16.96
CA GLU A 73 -20.95 -3.06 -17.77
C GLU A 73 -22.21 -3.06 -16.90
N GLU A 74 -23.28 -2.48 -17.44
CA GLU A 74 -24.55 -2.39 -16.75
C GLU A 74 -25.18 -3.79 -16.59
N GLY A 75 -25.49 -4.17 -15.33
CA GLY A 75 -26.05 -5.46 -15.01
C GLY A 75 -25.04 -6.53 -14.60
N ASP A 76 -23.74 -6.25 -14.68
CA ASP A 76 -22.71 -7.17 -14.20
C ASP A 76 -22.74 -7.29 -12.67
N SER A 77 -22.51 -8.50 -12.18
CA SER A 77 -22.42 -8.78 -10.75
C SER A 77 -21.09 -8.26 -10.17
N LEU A 78 -21.16 -7.63 -9.01
CA LEU A 78 -19.99 -7.24 -8.24
C LEU A 78 -19.46 -8.33 -7.31
N ASP A 79 -20.03 -9.54 -7.33
CA ASP A 79 -19.65 -10.62 -6.42
C ASP A 79 -18.20 -11.08 -6.63
N GLY A 80 -17.77 -11.21 -7.90
CA GLY A 80 -16.37 -11.52 -8.23
C GLY A 80 -15.41 -10.39 -7.81
N VAL A 81 -15.83 -9.13 -7.94
CA VAL A 81 -15.05 -7.96 -7.51
C VAL A 81 -14.90 -7.97 -5.99
N GLU A 82 -15.99 -8.22 -5.25
CA GLU A 82 -15.96 -8.35 -3.79
C GLU A 82 -15.03 -9.49 -3.36
N GLU A 83 -15.13 -10.66 -3.97
CA GLU A 83 -14.28 -11.82 -3.66
C GLU A 83 -12.80 -11.50 -3.92
N GLY A 84 -12.49 -10.89 -5.07
CA GLY A 84 -11.13 -10.49 -5.42
C GLY A 84 -10.53 -9.51 -4.42
N VAL A 85 -11.28 -8.45 -4.06
CA VAL A 85 -10.84 -7.46 -3.08
C VAL A 85 -10.67 -8.09 -1.69
N ARG A 86 -11.61 -8.93 -1.23
CA ARG A 86 -11.49 -9.63 0.06
C ARG A 86 -10.29 -10.59 0.12
N LYS A 87 -9.96 -11.22 -1.00
CA LYS A 87 -8.80 -12.11 -1.09
C LYS A 87 -7.48 -11.35 -1.05
N ALA A 88 -7.40 -10.20 -1.72
CA ALA A 88 -6.20 -9.38 -1.76
C ALA A 88 -6.01 -8.55 -0.47
N HIS A 89 -7.11 -8.04 0.07
CA HIS A 89 -7.15 -7.16 1.24
C HIS A 89 -8.20 -7.65 2.25
N PRO A 90 -7.92 -8.75 2.96
CA PRO A 90 -8.86 -9.35 3.91
C PRO A 90 -9.18 -8.44 5.09
N GLU A 91 -8.35 -7.42 5.33
CA GLU A 91 -8.52 -6.43 6.37
C GLU A 91 -9.55 -5.33 6.01
N PHE A 92 -9.93 -5.19 4.74
CA PHE A 92 -10.88 -4.15 4.34
C PHE A 92 -12.30 -4.48 4.80
N ILE A 93 -13.03 -3.44 5.21
CA ILE A 93 -14.45 -3.52 5.49
C ILE A 93 -15.18 -3.27 4.17
N ILE A 94 -15.89 -4.28 3.66
CA ILE A 94 -16.60 -4.18 2.38
C ILE A 94 -18.11 -4.22 2.63
N GLU A 95 -18.79 -3.19 2.12
CA GLU A 95 -20.25 -3.02 2.20
C GLU A 95 -20.84 -2.87 0.81
N LYS A 96 -21.98 -3.52 0.57
CA LYS A 96 -22.79 -3.33 -0.64
C LYS A 96 -23.81 -2.24 -0.40
N GLN A 97 -23.85 -1.26 -1.29
CA GLN A 97 -24.82 -0.18 -1.23
C GLN A 97 -25.47 0.06 -2.61
N GLY A 98 -26.64 0.70 -2.60
CA GLY A 98 -27.25 1.27 -3.82
C GLY A 98 -26.89 2.75 -3.93
N CYS A 99 -26.41 3.18 -5.08
CA CYS A 99 -26.17 4.58 -5.37
C CYS A 99 -27.04 5.04 -6.55
N ARG A 100 -27.54 6.27 -6.54
CA ARG A 100 -28.23 6.83 -7.71
C ARG A 100 -27.21 7.01 -8.84
N LYS A 101 -27.58 6.60 -10.04
CA LYS A 101 -26.74 6.69 -11.25
C LYS A 101 -26.38 8.14 -11.60
N SER A 102 -27.31 9.06 -11.37
CA SER A 102 -27.12 10.51 -11.52
C SER A 102 -28.13 11.29 -10.68
N GLU A 103 -27.92 12.60 -10.52
CA GLU A 103 -28.86 13.48 -9.81
C GLU A 103 -30.25 13.55 -10.49
N GLU A 104 -30.31 13.29 -11.81
CA GLU A 104 -31.53 13.35 -12.62
C GLU A 104 -32.20 11.96 -12.77
N SER A 105 -31.56 10.88 -12.28
CA SER A 105 -32.08 9.51 -12.43
C SER A 105 -32.45 8.91 -11.08
N ASP A 106 -33.64 8.29 -11.01
CA ASP A 106 -34.03 7.47 -9.86
C ASP A 106 -33.49 6.04 -9.93
N GLU A 107 -32.69 5.72 -10.97
CA GLU A 107 -32.06 4.44 -11.13
C GLU A 107 -30.98 4.21 -10.06
N ILE A 108 -31.13 3.11 -9.33
CA ILE A 108 -30.16 2.70 -8.29
C ILE A 108 -29.26 1.64 -8.89
N VAL A 109 -27.95 1.93 -8.92
CA VAL A 109 -26.91 0.97 -9.31
C VAL A 109 -26.22 0.42 -8.08
N PRO A 110 -25.86 -0.87 -8.06
CA PRO A 110 -25.09 -1.45 -6.95
C PRO A 110 -23.66 -0.92 -6.98
N ILE A 111 -23.16 -0.59 -5.80
CA ILE A 111 -21.76 -0.23 -5.59
C ILE A 111 -21.20 -1.03 -4.40
N LEU A 112 -19.90 -1.29 -4.42
CA LEU A 112 -19.15 -1.77 -3.27
C LEU A 112 -18.38 -0.61 -2.66
N LEU A 113 -18.51 -0.45 -1.36
CA LEU A 113 -17.65 0.43 -0.56
C LEU A 113 -16.60 -0.44 0.13
N ALA A 114 -15.34 -0.23 -0.19
CA ALA A 114 -14.23 -0.92 0.45
C ALA A 114 -13.46 0.10 1.30
N THR A 115 -13.54 -0.04 2.62
CA THR A 115 -12.94 0.89 3.58
C THR A 115 -11.65 0.31 4.15
N VAL A 116 -10.56 1.05 4.00
CA VAL A 116 -9.26 0.77 4.61
C VAL A 116 -9.38 0.99 6.13
N PRO A 117 -9.01 0.01 6.97
CA PRO A 117 -9.05 0.19 8.42
C PRO A 117 -8.14 1.32 8.87
N TYR A 118 -8.45 1.90 10.03
CA TYR A 118 -7.55 2.87 10.66
C TYR A 118 -6.16 2.27 10.94
N VAL A 119 -5.15 3.12 10.84
CA VAL A 119 -3.79 2.76 11.27
C VAL A 119 -3.69 3.06 12.77
N ASP A 120 -4.12 2.10 13.59
CA ASP A 120 -3.87 2.11 15.03
C ASP A 120 -2.43 1.70 15.34
N LYS A 121 -2.07 1.61 16.62
CA LYS A 121 -0.72 1.27 17.03
C LYS A 121 -0.26 -0.11 16.53
N GLU A 122 -1.14 -1.13 16.64
CA GLU A 122 -0.80 -2.50 16.26
C GLU A 122 -0.62 -2.61 14.74
N ARG A 123 -1.54 -2.05 13.98
CA ARG A 123 -1.45 -2.01 12.51
C ARG A 123 -0.25 -1.20 12.03
N ARG A 124 0.04 -0.05 12.65
CA ARG A 124 1.24 0.75 12.37
C ARG A 124 2.50 -0.08 12.50
N ASP A 125 2.66 -0.81 13.62
CA ASP A 125 3.86 -1.61 13.88
C ASP A 125 3.99 -2.78 12.88
N LEU A 126 2.88 -3.40 12.48
CA LEU A 126 2.85 -4.44 11.44
C LEU A 126 3.23 -3.89 10.07
N LEU A 127 2.67 -2.74 9.67
CA LEU A 127 2.95 -2.12 8.38
C LEU A 127 4.41 -1.67 8.27
N VAL A 128 4.97 -1.03 9.31
CA VAL A 128 6.39 -0.64 9.35
C VAL A 128 7.29 -1.85 9.21
N LYS A 129 7.02 -2.91 9.96
CA LYS A 129 7.78 -4.17 9.87
C LYS A 129 7.70 -4.80 8.48
N ALA A 130 6.54 -4.74 7.82
CA ALA A 130 6.39 -5.24 6.45
C ALA A 130 7.26 -4.45 5.47
N VAL A 131 7.25 -3.11 5.55
CA VAL A 131 8.11 -2.24 4.73
C VAL A 131 9.58 -2.57 4.91
N GLU A 132 10.05 -2.70 6.15
CA GLU A 132 11.43 -3.08 6.47
C GLU A 132 11.78 -4.46 5.90
N THR A 133 10.86 -5.43 6.03
CA THR A 133 11.07 -6.79 5.49
C THR A 133 11.24 -6.79 3.97
N TYR A 134 10.41 -6.05 3.23
CA TYR A 134 10.54 -5.93 1.77
C TYR A 134 11.82 -5.22 1.35
N ARG A 135 12.21 -4.14 2.05
CA ARG A 135 13.48 -3.44 1.82
C ARG A 135 14.68 -4.37 2.03
N ASP A 136 14.70 -5.10 3.13
CA ASP A 136 15.82 -5.99 3.48
C ASP A 136 15.92 -7.17 2.53
N ALA A 137 14.78 -7.72 2.07
CA ALA A 137 14.74 -8.73 1.02
C ALA A 137 15.32 -8.20 -0.30
N PHE A 138 14.95 -6.99 -0.70
CA PHE A 138 15.52 -6.33 -1.88
C PHE A 138 17.01 -6.10 -1.74
N ASN A 139 17.49 -5.57 -0.61
CA ASN A 139 18.92 -5.36 -0.37
C ASN A 139 19.72 -6.67 -0.45
N THR A 140 19.17 -7.75 0.09
CA THR A 140 19.76 -9.10 -0.02
C THR A 140 19.80 -9.55 -1.48
N TYR A 141 18.73 -9.33 -2.26
CA TYR A 141 18.69 -9.68 -3.67
C TYR A 141 19.76 -8.91 -4.47
N VAL A 142 19.95 -7.62 -4.21
CA VAL A 142 21.01 -6.81 -4.85
C VAL A 142 22.39 -7.40 -4.60
N ASP A 143 22.68 -7.82 -3.37
CA ASP A 143 23.98 -8.41 -3.02
C ASP A 143 24.19 -9.77 -3.71
N VAL A 144 23.18 -10.60 -3.77
CA VAL A 144 23.23 -11.90 -4.47
C VAL A 144 23.45 -11.69 -5.95
N GLU A 145 22.71 -10.80 -6.61
CA GLU A 145 22.82 -10.56 -8.05
C GLU A 145 24.17 -9.90 -8.41
N ALA A 146 24.69 -9.01 -7.55
CA ALA A 146 26.01 -8.44 -7.71
C ALA A 146 27.10 -9.52 -7.67
N ASN A 147 27.04 -10.45 -6.72
CA ASN A 147 27.98 -11.55 -6.61
C ASN A 147 27.88 -12.52 -7.80
N LEU A 148 26.66 -12.87 -8.24
CA LEU A 148 26.44 -13.72 -9.41
C LEU A 148 27.00 -13.07 -10.69
N THR A 149 26.83 -11.75 -10.82
CA THR A 149 27.33 -11.02 -11.97
C THR A 149 28.87 -10.97 -11.98
N LYS A 150 29.51 -10.76 -10.81
CA LYS A 150 30.98 -10.86 -10.67
C LYS A 150 31.49 -12.21 -11.13
N VAL A 151 30.86 -13.31 -10.72
CA VAL A 151 31.25 -14.67 -11.14
C VAL A 151 31.15 -14.83 -12.65
N LYS A 152 30.06 -14.33 -13.28
CA LYS A 152 29.88 -14.38 -14.74
C LYS A 152 30.89 -13.52 -15.51
N MET A 153 31.39 -12.44 -14.91
CA MET A 153 32.38 -11.55 -15.50
C MET A 153 33.82 -12.07 -15.37
N ALA A 154 34.09 -12.88 -14.38
CA ALA A 154 35.48 -13.36 -14.14
C ALA A 154 36.19 -13.92 -15.36
N PRO A 155 35.57 -14.75 -16.24
CA PRO A 155 36.22 -15.22 -17.47
C PRO A 155 36.58 -14.11 -18.46
N HIS A 156 35.79 -13.03 -18.51
CA HIS A 156 36.01 -11.90 -19.42
C HIS A 156 37.05 -10.89 -18.90
N LEU A 157 37.46 -11.05 -17.64
CA LEU A 157 38.46 -10.20 -16.99
C LEU A 157 39.83 -10.88 -16.85
N LEU A 158 40.02 -12.11 -17.38
CA LEU A 158 41.28 -12.86 -17.23
C LEU A 158 42.46 -12.11 -17.81
N GLU A 159 42.30 -11.51 -19.00
CA GLU A 159 43.36 -10.77 -19.71
C GLU A 159 43.32 -9.25 -19.43
N ALA A 160 42.38 -8.78 -18.63
CA ALA A 160 42.25 -7.36 -18.29
C ALA A 160 43.34 -6.92 -17.32
N THR A 161 43.72 -5.64 -17.39
CA THR A 161 44.68 -5.04 -16.46
C THR A 161 44.02 -4.96 -15.05
N ASP A 162 44.83 -4.93 -14.00
CA ASP A 162 44.29 -4.82 -12.62
C ASP A 162 43.50 -3.53 -12.47
N LYS A 163 43.87 -2.44 -13.12
CA LYS A 163 43.13 -1.18 -13.15
C LYS A 163 41.74 -1.34 -13.79
N ASP A 164 41.62 -2.12 -14.88
CA ASP A 164 40.33 -2.37 -15.52
C ASP A 164 39.43 -3.26 -14.63
N LYS A 165 40.00 -4.24 -13.93
CA LYS A 165 39.31 -5.09 -12.98
C LYS A 165 38.73 -4.27 -11.82
N GLU A 166 39.56 -3.40 -11.24
CA GLU A 166 39.16 -2.49 -10.16
C GLU A 166 38.04 -1.52 -10.64
N ALA A 167 38.16 -0.97 -11.85
CA ALA A 167 37.16 -0.06 -12.40
C ALA A 167 35.79 -0.76 -12.59
N VAL A 168 35.81 -2.00 -13.10
CA VAL A 168 34.57 -2.80 -13.23
C VAL A 168 33.97 -3.14 -11.85
N GLU A 169 34.80 -3.56 -10.90
CA GLU A 169 34.33 -3.84 -9.55
C GLU A 169 33.71 -2.62 -8.85
N GLN A 170 34.35 -1.45 -9.01
CA GLN A 170 33.83 -0.21 -8.47
C GLN A 170 32.49 0.18 -9.11
N LEU A 171 32.35 0.03 -10.43
CA LEU A 171 31.09 0.29 -11.14
C LEU A 171 29.93 -0.50 -10.54
N PHE A 172 30.13 -1.79 -10.23
CA PHE A 172 29.09 -2.63 -9.63
C PHE A 172 28.79 -2.28 -8.18
N LYS A 173 29.82 -1.91 -7.41
CA LYS A 173 29.62 -1.43 -6.04
C LYS A 173 28.79 -0.14 -6.03
N ASP A 174 29.12 0.79 -6.90
CA ASP A 174 28.42 2.08 -7.00
C ASP A 174 26.97 1.88 -7.44
N LYS A 175 26.74 1.02 -8.44
CA LYS A 175 25.39 0.68 -8.89
C LYS A 175 24.57 -0.04 -7.81
N ALA A 176 25.15 -1.03 -7.15
CA ALA A 176 24.49 -1.73 -6.05
C ALA A 176 24.09 -0.74 -4.92
N LYS A 177 24.99 0.19 -4.59
CA LYS A 177 24.71 1.23 -3.61
C LYS A 177 23.59 2.16 -4.07
N GLU A 178 23.62 2.65 -5.31
CA GLU A 178 22.58 3.51 -5.87
C GLU A 178 21.19 2.89 -5.72
N TYR A 179 21.02 1.62 -6.09
CA TYR A 179 19.74 0.92 -5.96
C TYR A 179 19.32 0.68 -4.51
N LYS A 180 20.25 0.39 -3.60
CA LYS A 180 19.95 0.29 -2.17
C LYS A 180 19.52 1.64 -1.58
N ASP A 181 20.15 2.73 -1.99
CA ASP A 181 19.77 4.09 -1.57
C ASP A 181 18.37 4.44 -2.10
N MET A 182 18.00 4.01 -3.31
CA MET A 182 16.65 4.16 -3.85
C MET A 182 15.61 3.35 -3.04
N ALA A 183 15.94 2.12 -2.66
CA ALA A 183 15.07 1.28 -1.84
C ALA A 183 14.88 1.87 -0.44
N GLU A 184 15.95 2.36 0.18
CA GLU A 184 15.90 3.02 1.49
C GLU A 184 15.01 4.26 1.46
N LYS A 185 15.13 5.08 0.41
CA LYS A 185 14.28 6.25 0.22
C LYS A 185 12.82 5.85 0.06
N ALA A 186 12.50 4.87 -0.79
CA ALA A 186 11.14 4.40 -0.99
C ALA A 186 10.52 3.83 0.29
N ALA A 187 11.30 3.08 1.08
CA ALA A 187 10.89 2.57 2.38
C ALA A 187 10.64 3.70 3.38
N GLY A 188 11.54 4.69 3.46
CA GLY A 188 11.38 5.86 4.31
C GLY A 188 10.14 6.68 3.97
N ASP A 189 9.87 6.91 2.69
CA ASP A 189 8.66 7.61 2.22
C ASP A 189 7.39 6.84 2.60
N LYS A 190 7.40 5.51 2.52
CA LYS A 190 6.25 4.69 2.92
C LYS A 190 6.05 4.68 4.44
N ILE A 191 7.11 4.52 5.22
CA ILE A 191 7.06 4.60 6.69
C ILE A 191 6.51 5.95 7.14
N LYS A 192 6.93 7.04 6.51
CA LYS A 192 6.41 8.37 6.79
C LYS A 192 4.90 8.47 6.58
N LYS A 193 4.37 7.92 5.48
CA LYS A 193 2.92 7.86 5.23
C LYS A 193 2.18 7.05 6.30
N ILE A 194 2.75 5.94 6.75
CA ILE A 194 2.18 5.12 7.84
C ILE A 194 2.12 5.91 9.14
N GLU A 195 3.19 6.62 9.48
CA GLU A 195 3.24 7.46 10.69
C GLU A 195 2.24 8.63 10.62
N GLU A 196 2.10 9.28 9.46
CA GLU A 196 1.12 10.35 9.25
C GLU A 196 -0.31 9.82 9.42
N ALA A 197 -0.62 8.62 8.90
CA ALA A 197 -1.93 7.99 9.08
C ALA A 197 -2.20 7.61 10.55
N TYR A 198 -1.17 7.15 11.28
CA TYR A 198 -1.27 6.87 12.70
C TYR A 198 -1.51 8.15 13.53
N GLN A 199 -0.84 9.25 13.21
CA GLN A 199 -1.07 10.54 13.89
C GLN A 199 -2.49 11.06 13.65
N LYS A 200 -3.02 10.97 12.43
CA LYS A 200 -4.42 11.31 12.13
C LYS A 200 -5.40 10.50 12.99
N TRP A 201 -5.18 9.19 13.11
CA TRP A 201 -6.01 8.34 13.97
C TRP A 201 -5.96 8.76 15.44
N LEU A 202 -4.78 9.14 15.96
CA LEU A 202 -4.64 9.62 17.34
C LEU A 202 -5.43 10.93 17.57
N GLU A 203 -5.36 11.85 16.60
CA GLU A 203 -6.09 13.13 16.66
C GLU A 203 -7.60 12.91 16.61
N GLU A 204 -8.11 12.06 15.70
CA GLU A 204 -9.52 11.73 15.60
C GLU A 204 -10.04 11.04 16.87
N LYS A 205 -9.25 10.12 17.42
CA LYS A 205 -9.58 9.45 18.68
C LYS A 205 -9.67 10.43 19.85
N ALA A 206 -8.70 11.34 19.97
CA ALA A 206 -8.70 12.35 21.03
C ALA A 206 -9.90 13.30 20.89
N ALA A 207 -10.27 13.71 19.68
CA ALA A 207 -11.45 14.53 19.42
C ALA A 207 -12.75 13.81 19.79
N ASN A 208 -12.88 12.52 19.43
CA ASN A 208 -14.06 11.72 19.78
C ASN A 208 -14.17 11.51 21.30
N ASP A 209 -13.07 11.23 21.99
CA ASP A 209 -13.05 11.07 23.45
C ASP A 209 -13.42 12.39 24.18
N SER A 210 -13.06 13.55 23.63
CA SER A 210 -13.45 14.86 24.14
C SER A 210 -14.97 15.08 23.97
N ASN A 211 -15.49 14.84 22.77
CA ASN A 211 -16.92 14.98 22.46
C ASN A 211 -17.79 14.07 23.35
N LEU A 212 -17.36 12.83 23.60
CA LEU A 212 -18.05 11.91 24.48
C LEU A 212 -18.09 12.41 25.94
N LYS A 213 -17.03 13.04 26.44
CA LYS A 213 -16.97 13.65 27.78
C LYS A 213 -17.90 14.85 27.88
N ASP A 214 -17.97 15.69 26.85
CA ASP A 214 -18.84 16.86 26.81
C ASP A 214 -20.30 16.45 26.76
N ILE A 215 -20.69 15.43 26.00
CA ILE A 215 -22.05 14.86 25.99
C ILE A 215 -22.39 14.25 27.34
N ALA A 216 -21.47 13.51 27.96
CA ALA A 216 -21.70 12.93 29.31
C ALA A 216 -21.81 13.99 30.39
N ALA A 217 -21.12 15.12 30.27
CA ALA A 217 -21.23 16.26 31.17
C ALA A 217 -22.58 16.99 31.00
N ALA A 218 -23.03 17.15 29.74
CA ALA A 218 -24.31 17.80 29.43
C ALA A 218 -25.55 16.94 29.82
N SER A 219 -25.39 15.61 29.88
CA SER A 219 -26.49 14.68 30.25
C SER A 219 -26.62 14.39 31.74
N LYS A 220 -25.84 15.02 32.62
CA LYS A 220 -26.06 14.94 34.08
C LYS A 220 -27.32 15.70 34.45
N PRO A 221 -28.35 15.05 35.05
CA PRO A 221 -29.53 15.77 35.53
C PRO A 221 -29.10 16.77 36.62
N GLU A 222 -29.53 18.02 36.46
CA GLU A 222 -29.42 19.01 37.54
C GLU A 222 -30.00 18.40 38.82
N ALA A 223 -29.18 18.34 39.86
CA ALA A 223 -29.61 17.85 41.17
C ALA A 223 -30.81 18.68 41.61
N ALA A 224 -31.95 18.00 41.77
CA ALA A 224 -33.18 18.60 42.27
C ALA A 224 -32.87 19.36 43.54
N THR A 225 -33.00 20.68 43.50
CA THR A 225 -32.96 21.55 44.66
C THR A 225 -34.11 21.14 45.57
N SER A 226 -33.78 20.50 46.69
CA SER A 226 -34.74 20.14 47.70
C SER A 226 -35.34 21.43 48.29
N MET A 227 -36.56 21.76 47.89
CA MET A 227 -37.39 22.72 48.61
C MET A 227 -37.69 22.12 49.96
N SER A 228 -37.05 22.61 51.04
CA SER A 228 -37.51 22.44 52.40
C SER A 228 -38.74 23.28 52.54
N MET A 229 -39.89 22.64 52.63
CA MET A 229 -41.15 23.27 53.20
C MET A 229 -41.01 23.31 54.68
N ASP A 230 -40.72 24.47 55.26
CA ASP A 230 -41.01 24.77 56.67
C ASP A 230 -42.52 24.98 56.79
N MET A 231 -43.16 24.09 57.51
CA MET A 231 -44.56 24.29 58.04
C MET A 231 -44.42 24.82 59.43
N GLU A 232 -44.89 26.07 59.62
CA GLU A 232 -45.50 26.55 60.89
C GLU A 232 -46.98 26.33 60.88
#